data_5f85a4b6dd0ec420bcce827f0e5ea9f4
#
_entry.id   5f85a4b6dd0ec420bcce827f0e5ea9f4
#
_cell.length_a   1.000
_cell.length_b   1.000
_cell.length_c   1.000
_cell.angle_alpha   90.00
_cell.angle_beta   90.00
_cell.angle_gamma   90.00
#
_symmetry.space_group_name_H-M   'P 1'
#
loop_
_entity.id
_entity.type
_entity.pdbx_description
1 polymer ?
#
loop_
_entity_poly.entity_id
_entity_poly.type
_entity_poly.pdbx_seq_one_letter_code
_entity_poly.pdbx_strand_id
1 'polypeptide(L)'
;MNKYDVVIAGGGTAGCACAYIAAKYGLKVLLIEKNSFLGGSITSSLVIPAMKTSKNAINTEFFETLYNKLAVLEGAITYSDGNKGWFNPELTKIVLDDMLISAGVKIIFEANIRKIEEKLSSYIVTIEDDNLTPLDKELLLSIEAKY
;
A
#
# COMPACT_ATOMS: atom_id res chain seq x y z
N MET A 1 8.76 -9.25 -19.35
CA MET A 1 7.68 -9.52 -18.39
C MET A 1 8.25 -9.37 -16.99
N ASN A 2 7.72 -8.46 -16.19
CA ASN A 2 8.19 -8.28 -14.81
C ASN A 2 7.56 -9.34 -13.91
N LYS A 3 8.37 -9.98 -13.05
CA LYS A 3 7.90 -10.98 -12.10
C LYS A 3 7.88 -10.39 -10.70
N TYR A 4 6.83 -10.67 -9.94
CA TYR A 4 6.65 -10.31 -8.54
C TYR A 4 6.20 -11.54 -7.76
N ASP A 5 6.56 -11.58 -6.48
CA ASP A 5 6.08 -12.62 -5.57
C ASP A 5 4.65 -12.31 -5.09
N VAL A 6 4.33 -11.01 -4.95
CA VAL A 6 3.01 -10.53 -4.52
C VAL A 6 2.60 -9.34 -5.36
N VAL A 7 1.35 -9.34 -5.83
CA VAL A 7 0.69 -8.16 -6.41
C VAL A 7 -0.50 -7.79 -5.53
N ILE A 8 -0.57 -6.52 -5.16
CA ILE A 8 -1.62 -5.99 -4.28
C ILE A 8 -2.49 -5.02 -5.07
N ALA A 9 -3.78 -5.29 -5.08
CA ALA A 9 -4.81 -4.48 -5.71
C ALA A 9 -5.37 -3.46 -4.71
N GLY A 10 -5.00 -2.21 -4.89
CA GLY A 10 -5.43 -1.08 -4.07
C GLY A 10 -4.46 -0.71 -2.95
N GLY A 11 -4.07 0.57 -2.95
CA GLY A 11 -3.20 1.21 -1.96
C GLY A 11 -3.95 1.81 -0.77
N GLY A 12 -5.08 1.23 -0.37
CA GLY A 12 -5.75 1.59 0.88
C GLY A 12 -4.94 1.18 2.10
N THR A 13 -5.44 1.46 3.30
CA THR A 13 -4.73 1.15 4.57
C THR A 13 -4.27 -0.31 4.64
N ALA A 14 -5.16 -1.25 4.30
CA ALA A 14 -4.85 -2.68 4.32
C ALA A 14 -3.82 -3.07 3.25
N GLY A 15 -3.95 -2.53 2.03
CA GLY A 15 -2.99 -2.78 0.95
C GLY A 15 -1.61 -2.25 1.27
N CYS A 16 -1.51 -1.05 1.82
CA CYS A 16 -0.24 -0.46 2.27
C CYS A 16 0.42 -1.31 3.36
N ALA A 17 -0.37 -1.76 4.35
CA ALA A 17 0.15 -2.60 5.43
C ALA A 17 0.65 -3.95 4.89
N CYS A 18 -0.12 -4.59 4.01
CA CYS A 18 0.27 -5.84 3.36
C CYS A 18 1.54 -5.68 2.54
N ALA A 19 1.62 -4.62 1.70
CA ALA A 19 2.78 -4.34 0.87
C ALA A 19 4.05 -4.12 1.69
N TYR A 20 3.95 -3.29 2.74
CA TYR A 20 5.06 -2.99 3.63
C TYR A 20 5.61 -4.24 4.31
N ILE A 21 4.72 -5.03 4.93
CA ILE A 21 5.13 -6.24 5.64
C ILE A 21 5.70 -7.29 4.69
N ALA A 22 5.03 -7.55 3.54
CA ALA A 22 5.53 -8.49 2.56
C ALA A 22 6.94 -8.13 2.05
N ALA A 23 7.16 -6.85 1.75
CA ALA A 23 8.48 -6.36 1.33
C ALA A 23 9.54 -6.49 2.42
N LYS A 24 9.20 -6.23 3.69
CA LYS A 24 10.10 -6.46 4.83
C LYS A 24 10.51 -7.92 5.00
N TYR A 25 9.66 -8.86 4.60
CA TYR A 25 10.01 -10.28 4.54
C TYR A 25 10.80 -10.68 3.29
N GLY A 26 11.24 -9.70 2.49
CA GLY A 26 12.10 -9.92 1.32
C GLY A 26 11.35 -10.34 0.07
N LEU A 27 10.04 -10.25 0.05
CA LEU A 27 9.23 -10.53 -1.14
C LEU A 27 9.30 -9.35 -2.11
N LYS A 28 9.32 -9.66 -3.41
CA LYS A 28 9.21 -8.66 -4.47
C LYS A 28 7.74 -8.28 -4.66
N VAL A 29 7.39 -7.09 -4.22
CA VAL A 29 6.01 -6.62 -4.14
C VAL A 29 5.70 -5.58 -5.20
N LEU A 30 4.54 -5.72 -5.86
CA LEU A 30 3.90 -4.68 -6.67
C LEU A 30 2.59 -4.27 -6.02
N LEU A 31 2.39 -2.98 -5.86
CA LEU A 31 1.12 -2.39 -5.44
C LEU A 31 0.55 -1.56 -6.59
N ILE A 32 -0.73 -1.77 -6.91
CA ILE A 32 -1.45 -1.06 -7.97
C ILE A 32 -2.55 -0.25 -7.31
N GLU A 33 -2.55 1.07 -7.52
CA GLU A 33 -3.51 2.00 -6.93
C GLU A 33 -4.16 2.84 -8.05
N LYS A 34 -5.48 2.97 -8.00
CA LYS A 34 -6.26 3.74 -8.98
C LYS A 34 -6.14 5.26 -8.82
N ASN A 35 -5.83 5.71 -7.60
CA ASN A 35 -5.62 7.13 -7.32
C ASN A 35 -4.13 7.49 -7.48
N SER A 36 -3.84 8.79 -7.42
CA SER A 36 -2.47 9.32 -7.44
C SER A 36 -1.78 9.34 -6.07
N PHE A 37 -2.39 8.73 -5.05
CA PHE A 37 -1.86 8.69 -3.68
C PHE A 37 -2.37 7.47 -2.90
N LEU A 38 -1.65 7.12 -1.84
CA LEU A 38 -1.94 5.98 -0.96
C LEU A 38 -2.84 6.36 0.23
N GLY A 39 -3.26 5.34 0.97
CA GLY A 39 -3.95 5.44 2.26
C GLY A 39 -5.45 5.17 2.21
N GLY A 40 -6.10 5.39 1.06
CA GLY A 40 -7.54 5.15 0.93
C GLY A 40 -8.36 5.96 1.94
N SER A 41 -9.12 5.29 2.81
CA SER A 41 -10.02 5.97 3.77
C SER A 41 -9.30 6.91 4.74
N ILE A 42 -8.07 6.61 5.13
CA ILE A 42 -7.32 7.45 6.06
C ILE A 42 -6.73 8.71 5.40
N THR A 43 -6.76 8.80 4.09
CA THR A 43 -6.27 9.96 3.33
C THR A 43 -7.36 10.62 2.52
N SER A 44 -8.01 9.88 1.60
CA SER A 44 -9.01 10.44 0.68
C SER A 44 -10.36 10.72 1.36
N SER A 45 -10.77 9.88 2.31
CA SER A 45 -12.07 10.04 3.00
C SER A 45 -11.95 10.77 4.35
N LEU A 46 -10.76 11.24 4.70
CA LEU A 46 -10.46 12.02 5.91
C LEU A 46 -10.91 11.30 7.21
N VAL A 47 -10.89 9.98 7.22
CA VAL A 47 -11.12 9.19 8.44
C VAL A 47 -9.82 9.14 9.22
N ILE A 48 -9.55 10.22 9.94
CA ILE A 48 -8.25 10.51 10.57
C ILE A 48 -7.98 9.87 11.93
N PRO A 49 -8.94 9.30 12.68
CA PRO A 49 -8.59 8.50 13.85
C PRO A 49 -8.30 7.06 13.45
N ALA A 50 -7.10 6.57 13.74
CA ALA A 50 -6.79 5.15 13.62
C ALA A 50 -7.28 4.41 14.86
N MET A 51 -8.32 3.59 14.69
CA MET A 51 -8.88 2.81 15.78
C MET A 51 -8.27 1.40 15.82
N LYS A 52 -7.86 0.96 17.01
CA LYS A 52 -7.41 -0.43 17.22
C LYS A 52 -8.61 -1.37 17.18
N THR A 53 -8.48 -2.46 16.44
CA THR A 53 -9.51 -3.51 16.37
C THR A 53 -9.49 -4.44 17.59
N SER A 54 -8.37 -4.48 18.32
CA SER A 54 -8.18 -5.32 19.51
C SER A 54 -7.09 -4.75 20.43
N LYS A 55 -7.23 -5.00 21.74
CA LYS A 55 -6.20 -4.64 22.73
C LYS A 55 -4.91 -5.40 22.53
N ASN A 56 -4.97 -6.59 21.93
CA ASN A 56 -3.85 -7.50 21.71
C ASN A 56 -3.55 -7.70 20.21
N ALA A 57 -3.72 -6.64 19.41
CA ALA A 57 -3.46 -6.72 17.98
C ALA A 57 -1.98 -7.08 17.72
N ILE A 58 -1.78 -8.24 17.10
CA ILE A 58 -0.45 -8.77 16.75
C ILE A 58 0.19 -7.91 15.63
N ASN A 59 -0.61 -7.17 14.87
CA ASN A 59 -0.19 -6.44 13.67
C ASN A 59 -0.08 -4.93 13.90
N THR A 60 0.63 -4.52 14.94
CA THR A 60 0.81 -3.09 15.27
C THR A 60 1.99 -2.47 14.55
N GLU A 61 2.94 -3.26 14.04
CA GLU A 61 4.21 -2.78 13.49
C GLU A 61 4.04 -1.74 12.38
N PHE A 62 3.16 -1.99 11.42
CA PHE A 62 2.89 -1.04 10.34
C PHE A 62 2.36 0.29 10.89
N PHE A 63 1.35 0.22 11.76
CA PHE A 63 0.74 1.42 12.33
C PHE A 63 1.72 2.19 13.21
N GLU A 64 2.49 1.50 14.05
CA GLU A 64 3.49 2.14 14.91
C GLU A 64 4.58 2.81 14.11
N THR A 65 5.04 2.17 13.04
CA THR A 65 6.03 2.77 12.13
C THR A 65 5.46 4.03 11.46
N LEU A 66 4.25 3.95 10.92
CA LEU A 66 3.54 5.07 10.31
C LEU A 66 3.37 6.21 11.31
N TYR A 67 2.85 5.89 12.50
CA TYR A 67 2.61 6.90 13.55
C TYR A 67 3.90 7.59 14.01
N ASN A 68 4.97 6.83 14.22
CA ASN A 68 6.25 7.37 14.64
C ASN A 68 6.86 8.30 13.57
N LYS A 69 6.77 7.93 12.29
CA LYS A 69 7.21 8.80 11.19
C LYS A 69 6.37 10.07 11.10
N LEU A 70 5.07 9.98 11.29
CA LEU A 70 4.18 11.14 11.33
C LEU A 70 4.48 12.04 12.55
N ALA A 71 4.78 11.46 13.71
CA ALA A 71 5.12 12.21 14.90
C ALA A 71 6.40 13.06 14.69
N VAL A 72 7.41 12.54 13.99
CA VAL A 72 8.62 13.29 13.62
C VAL A 72 8.30 14.52 12.75
N LEU A 73 7.27 14.43 11.93
CA LEU A 73 6.80 15.50 11.05
C LEU A 73 5.72 16.39 11.72
N GLU A 74 5.51 16.23 13.03
CA GLU A 74 4.40 16.88 13.76
C GLU A 74 3.01 16.58 13.17
N GLY A 75 2.90 15.50 12.42
CA GLY A 75 1.69 15.05 11.74
C GLY A 75 0.83 14.07 12.53
N ALA A 76 1.27 13.68 13.73
CA ALA A 76 0.52 12.78 14.62
C ALA A 76 0.26 13.47 15.97
N ILE A 77 -0.92 13.21 16.54
CA ILE A 77 -1.36 13.82 17.78
C ILE A 77 -1.55 12.72 18.84
N THR A 78 -0.99 12.96 20.01
CA THR A 78 -1.31 12.22 21.24
C THR A 78 -2.02 13.16 22.19
N TYR A 79 -3.22 12.82 22.61
CA TYR A 79 -3.97 13.61 23.58
C TYR A 79 -3.44 13.40 24.99
N SER A 80 -3.78 14.32 25.90
CA SER A 80 -3.36 14.28 27.31
C SER A 80 -3.81 13.04 28.08
N ASP A 81 -4.89 12.39 27.62
CA ASP A 81 -5.37 11.10 28.13
C ASP A 81 -4.58 9.88 27.59
N GLY A 82 -3.54 10.12 26.78
CA GLY A 82 -2.74 9.09 26.15
C GLY A 82 -3.36 8.50 24.88
N ASN A 83 -4.49 9.02 24.42
CA ASN A 83 -5.12 8.56 23.17
C ASN A 83 -4.25 8.95 21.99
N LYS A 84 -3.78 7.93 21.27
CA LYS A 84 -2.98 8.02 20.06
C LYS A 84 -3.85 7.63 18.86
N GLY A 85 -3.43 8.08 17.69
CA GLY A 85 -4.04 7.61 16.45
C GLY A 85 -4.66 8.69 15.59
N TRP A 86 -4.64 9.93 16.04
CA TRP A 86 -5.01 11.08 15.21
C TRP A 86 -3.80 11.52 14.40
N PHE A 87 -4.01 11.82 13.13
CA PHE A 87 -2.92 12.15 12.21
C PHE A 87 -3.36 13.12 11.11
N ASN A 88 -2.38 13.76 10.50
CA ASN A 88 -2.58 14.63 9.34
C ASN A 88 -2.67 13.77 8.06
N PRO A 89 -3.79 13.78 7.33
CA PRO A 89 -3.98 12.94 6.15
C PRO A 89 -3.03 13.31 4.99
N GLU A 90 -2.65 14.56 4.83
CA GLU A 90 -1.73 14.97 3.76
C GLU A 90 -0.29 14.48 4.03
N LEU A 91 0.17 14.64 5.28
CA LEU A 91 1.47 14.08 5.66
C LEU A 91 1.45 12.54 5.61
N THR A 92 0.29 11.93 5.86
CA THR A 92 0.14 10.47 5.78
C THR A 92 0.39 9.95 4.36
N LYS A 93 -0.06 10.65 3.32
CA LYS A 93 0.24 10.29 1.92
C LYS A 93 1.75 10.22 1.69
N ILE A 94 2.46 11.28 2.09
CA ILE A 94 3.93 11.39 1.92
C ILE A 94 4.65 10.27 2.70
N VAL A 95 4.24 10.03 3.94
CA VAL A 95 4.88 9.01 4.79
C VAL A 95 4.61 7.61 4.27
N LEU A 96 3.43 7.32 3.74
CA LEU A 96 3.13 6.02 3.13
C LEU A 96 3.98 5.78 1.89
N ASP A 97 4.13 6.77 1.02
CA ASP A 97 5.00 6.68 -0.16
C ASP A 97 6.45 6.38 0.27
N ASP A 98 6.99 7.15 1.20
CA ASP A 98 8.36 6.94 1.74
C ASP A 98 8.52 5.55 2.35
N MET A 99 7.58 5.11 3.18
CA MET A 99 7.62 3.81 3.83
C MET A 99 7.66 2.65 2.84
N LEU A 100 6.77 2.69 1.84
CA LEU A 100 6.66 1.59 0.87
C LEU A 100 7.85 1.58 -0.10
N ILE A 101 8.24 2.73 -0.62
CA ILE A 101 9.39 2.86 -1.52
C ILE A 101 10.68 2.44 -0.81
N SER A 102 10.88 2.90 0.43
CA SER A 102 12.06 2.52 1.24
C SER A 102 12.08 1.02 1.58
N ALA A 103 10.92 0.37 1.68
CA ALA A 103 10.82 -1.08 1.85
C ALA A 103 11.05 -1.88 0.55
N GLY A 104 11.15 -1.21 -0.60
CA GLY A 104 11.38 -1.84 -1.91
C GLY A 104 10.09 -2.21 -2.65
N VAL A 105 8.94 -1.71 -2.22
CA VAL A 105 7.68 -1.91 -2.94
C VAL A 105 7.70 -1.13 -4.25
N LYS A 106 7.36 -1.78 -5.37
CA LYS A 106 7.04 -1.09 -6.62
C LYS A 106 5.59 -0.62 -6.55
N ILE A 107 5.35 0.65 -6.83
CA ILE A 107 4.00 1.23 -6.85
C ILE A 107 3.68 1.67 -8.27
N ILE A 108 2.46 1.41 -8.73
CA ILE A 108 1.89 1.96 -9.94
C ILE A 108 0.62 2.70 -9.53
N PHE A 109 0.61 4.00 -9.72
CA PHE A 109 -0.55 4.87 -9.50
C PHE A 109 -1.40 5.01 -10.76
N GLU A 110 -2.62 5.51 -10.59
CA GLU A 110 -3.57 5.81 -11.68
C GLU A 110 -3.83 4.60 -12.59
N ALA A 111 -3.74 3.40 -12.02
CA ALA A 111 -3.88 2.14 -12.73
C ALA A 111 -4.95 1.24 -12.12
N ASN A 112 -5.68 0.53 -12.97
CA ASN A 112 -6.71 -0.42 -12.58
C ASN A 112 -6.36 -1.83 -13.05
N ILE A 113 -6.69 -2.83 -12.23
CA ILE A 113 -6.62 -4.23 -12.65
C ILE A 113 -7.84 -4.52 -13.53
N ARG A 114 -7.58 -4.94 -14.77
CA ARG A 114 -8.62 -5.31 -15.75
C ARG A 114 -8.91 -6.80 -15.74
N LYS A 115 -7.88 -7.60 -15.60
CA LYS A 115 -8.01 -9.06 -15.71
C LYS A 115 -6.95 -9.76 -14.88
N ILE A 116 -7.33 -10.91 -14.34
CA ILE A 116 -6.42 -11.86 -13.70
C ILE A 116 -6.66 -13.22 -14.37
N GLU A 117 -5.62 -13.84 -14.87
CA GLU A 117 -5.65 -15.15 -15.49
C GLU A 117 -4.73 -16.11 -14.74
N GLU A 118 -5.30 -17.23 -14.31
CA GLU A 118 -4.53 -18.31 -13.70
C GLU A 118 -3.79 -19.11 -14.78
N LYS A 119 -2.53 -19.39 -14.52
CA LYS A 119 -1.68 -20.32 -15.28
C LYS A 119 -1.21 -21.42 -14.34
N LEU A 120 -0.61 -22.48 -14.87
CA LEU A 120 -0.21 -23.68 -14.13
C LEU A 120 0.53 -23.42 -12.79
N SER A 121 1.31 -22.36 -12.69
CA SER A 121 2.10 -22.00 -11.48
C SER A 121 2.20 -20.50 -11.26
N SER A 122 1.34 -19.72 -11.91
CA SER A 122 1.45 -18.26 -11.88
C SER A 122 0.12 -17.60 -12.23
N TYR A 123 0.02 -16.32 -11.94
CA TYR A 123 -1.08 -15.47 -12.37
C TYR A 123 -0.58 -14.41 -13.34
N ILE A 124 -1.34 -14.13 -14.38
CA ILE A 124 -1.13 -12.97 -15.25
C ILE A 124 -2.11 -11.91 -14.83
N VAL A 125 -1.58 -10.77 -14.40
CA VAL A 125 -2.38 -9.60 -14.04
C VAL A 125 -2.24 -8.56 -15.16
N THR A 126 -3.36 -8.25 -15.81
CA THR A 126 -3.45 -7.20 -16.81
C THR A 126 -3.92 -5.92 -16.12
N ILE A 127 -3.16 -4.84 -16.30
CA ILE A 127 -3.52 -3.53 -15.78
C ILE A 127 -3.82 -2.57 -16.93
N GLU A 128 -4.69 -1.61 -16.67
CA GLU A 128 -4.92 -0.45 -17.50
C GLU A 128 -4.43 0.77 -16.74
N ASP A 129 -3.56 1.52 -17.38
CA ASP A 129 -3.04 2.79 -16.91
C ASP A 129 -3.54 3.86 -17.88
N ASP A 130 -4.27 4.83 -17.36
CA ASP A 130 -4.88 5.90 -18.19
C ASP A 130 -3.82 6.83 -18.78
N ASN A 131 -2.60 6.83 -18.23
CA ASN A 131 -1.48 7.64 -18.70
C ASN A 131 -0.58 6.94 -19.74
N LEU A 132 -0.78 5.63 -19.98
CA LEU A 132 0.00 4.90 -20.99
C LEU A 132 -0.58 5.07 -22.39
N THR A 133 0.32 5.15 -23.36
CA THR A 133 -0.07 5.17 -24.78
C THR A 133 -0.76 3.85 -25.17
N PRO A 134 -1.57 3.80 -26.26
CA PRO A 134 -2.24 2.58 -26.71
C PRO A 134 -1.31 1.37 -26.94
N LEU A 135 -0.03 1.60 -27.21
CA LEU A 135 0.99 0.56 -27.38
C LEU A 135 1.51 0.02 -26.04
N ASP A 136 1.42 0.80 -24.97
CA ASP A 136 1.93 0.42 -23.64
C ASP A 136 0.82 -0.03 -22.70
N LYS A 137 -0.44 -0.07 -23.16
CA LYS A 137 -1.64 -0.34 -22.33
C LYS A 137 -1.76 -1.77 -21.80
N GLU A 138 -0.93 -2.70 -22.25
CA GLU A 138 -0.85 -4.06 -21.70
C GLU A 138 0.49 -4.27 -20.98
N LEU A 139 0.60 -3.80 -19.75
CA LEU A 139 1.65 -4.26 -18.87
C LEU A 139 1.24 -5.62 -18.31
N LEU A 140 1.70 -6.69 -18.98
CA LEU A 140 1.49 -8.06 -18.50
C LEU A 140 2.43 -8.32 -17.34
N LEU A 141 1.87 -8.51 -16.15
CA LEU A 141 2.59 -8.90 -14.95
C LEU A 141 2.32 -10.39 -14.71
N SER A 142 3.36 -11.20 -14.69
CA SER A 142 3.23 -12.59 -14.27
C SER A 142 3.74 -12.76 -12.85
N ILE A 143 2.93 -13.38 -12.02
CA ILE A 143 3.26 -13.77 -10.66
C ILE A 143 3.51 -15.26 -10.70
N GLU A 144 4.69 -15.69 -10.27
CA GLU A 144 4.91 -17.09 -9.93
C GLU A 144 4.56 -17.27 -8.45
N ALA A 145 3.38 -17.83 -8.18
CA ALA A 145 3.08 -18.30 -6.84
C ALA A 145 3.92 -19.57 -6.61
N LYS A 146 4.91 -19.47 -5.74
CA LYS A 146 5.58 -20.66 -5.20
C LYS A 146 4.73 -21.14 -4.03
N TYR A 147 4.19 -22.35 -4.18
CA TYR A 147 3.60 -23.10 -3.07
C TYR A 147 4.71 -23.75 -2.24
#